data_04519d9b1cb6ab6decae5a30655f6446
#
_entry.id   04519d9b1cb6ab6decae5a30655f6446
#
_cell.length_a   1.000
_cell.length_b   1.000
_cell.length_c   1.000
_cell.angle_alpha   90.00
_cell.angle_beta   90.00
_cell.angle_gamma   90.00
#
_symmetry.space_group_name_H-M   'P 1'
#
loop_
_entity.id
_entity.type
_entity.pdbx_description
1 polymer ?
#
loop_
_entity_poly.entity_id
_entity_poly.type
_entity_poly.pdbx_seq_one_letter_code
_entity_poly.pdbx_strand_id
1 'polypeptide(L)'
;MKRLLLILILTFSFQTLSKADDIRDFEIEGMSLYDSALKHFKKWELKDLENGYKSDNYSTATIYSSKFIQYEALQISFKTGDSNYKILDITGSISMNYKSCINKLDYFENEFSKMFTKANKEKNDNYPHPADQSEESRITDIYWYFTSGDIIIAQCYNWDSKMGRTLKYKDELKITVGSKEFDDFIINEAYK
;
A
#
# COMPACT_ATOMS: atom_id res chain seq x y z
N MET A 1 -61.70 10.42 6.67
CA MET A 1 -60.46 10.18 5.88
C MET A 1 -59.28 10.72 6.70
N LYS A 2 -58.56 9.84 7.39
CA LYS A 2 -57.39 10.20 8.24
C LYS A 2 -56.17 10.07 7.37
N ARG A 3 -55.50 11.20 7.06
CA ARG A 3 -54.22 11.23 6.38
C ARG A 3 -53.13 10.82 7.37
N LEU A 4 -52.57 9.64 7.18
CA LEU A 4 -51.40 9.18 7.90
C LEU A 4 -50.16 9.91 7.32
N LEU A 5 -49.59 10.82 8.09
CA LEU A 5 -48.34 11.53 7.76
C LEU A 5 -47.20 10.58 8.11
N LEU A 6 -46.63 9.95 7.09
CA LEU A 6 -45.45 9.10 7.22
C LEU A 6 -44.22 10.02 7.36
N ILE A 7 -43.77 10.26 8.58
CA ILE A 7 -42.53 10.97 8.85
C ILE A 7 -41.38 10.01 8.54
N LEU A 8 -40.78 10.18 7.36
CA LEU A 8 -39.55 9.49 6.99
C LEU A 8 -38.40 10.13 7.79
N ILE A 9 -38.04 9.51 8.92
CA ILE A 9 -36.85 9.91 9.67
C ILE A 9 -35.65 9.44 8.85
N LEU A 10 -35.06 10.36 8.08
CA LEU A 10 -33.71 10.15 7.50
C LEU A 10 -32.74 10.14 8.69
N THR A 11 -32.42 8.95 9.16
CA THR A 11 -31.25 8.76 10.02
C THR A 11 -30.01 8.99 9.16
N PHE A 12 -29.51 10.23 9.16
CA PHE A 12 -28.14 10.52 8.80
C PHE A 12 -27.28 9.73 9.81
N SER A 13 -26.83 8.57 9.40
CA SER A 13 -25.73 7.91 10.06
C SER A 13 -24.54 8.84 9.90
N PHE A 14 -24.29 9.68 10.91
CA PHE A 14 -22.97 10.28 11.09
C PHE A 14 -22.05 9.08 11.32
N GLN A 15 -21.43 8.61 10.23
CA GLN A 15 -20.22 7.82 10.35
C GLN A 15 -19.21 8.79 10.99
N THR A 16 -19.11 8.73 12.31
CA THR A 16 -17.97 9.29 13.01
C THR A 16 -16.77 8.69 12.30
N LEU A 17 -15.94 9.54 11.71
CA LEU A 17 -14.61 9.16 11.26
C LEU A 17 -13.97 8.48 12.45
N SER A 18 -13.98 7.15 12.44
CA SER A 18 -13.27 6.36 13.44
C SER A 18 -11.83 6.77 13.28
N LYS A 19 -11.25 7.37 14.34
CA LYS A 19 -9.80 7.55 14.36
C LYS A 19 -9.23 6.15 14.31
N ALA A 20 -8.62 5.79 13.19
CA ALA A 20 -7.88 4.55 13.08
C ALA A 20 -6.60 4.70 13.91
N ASP A 21 -6.70 4.36 15.21
CA ASP A 21 -5.53 4.34 16.10
C ASP A 21 -4.69 3.06 15.89
N ASP A 22 -5.20 2.11 15.10
CA ASP A 22 -4.58 0.83 14.77
C ASP A 22 -4.46 0.69 13.25
N ILE A 23 -3.28 0.36 12.76
CA ILE A 23 -3.03 0.14 11.33
C ILE A 23 -3.93 -0.96 10.73
N ARG A 24 -4.40 -1.89 11.57
CA ARG A 24 -5.32 -2.97 11.15
C ARG A 24 -6.69 -2.48 10.72
N ASP A 25 -7.05 -1.24 11.06
CA ASP A 25 -8.28 -0.60 10.61
C ASP A 25 -8.14 -0.04 9.18
N PHE A 26 -6.92 -0.04 8.62
CA PHE A 26 -6.68 0.39 7.25
C PHE A 26 -6.62 -0.82 6.32
N GLU A 27 -7.41 -0.77 5.26
CA GLU A 27 -7.56 -1.86 4.30
C GLU A 27 -7.15 -1.43 2.89
N ILE A 28 -6.46 -2.32 2.19
CA ILE A 28 -6.23 -2.24 0.75
C ILE A 28 -7.06 -3.34 0.08
N GLU A 29 -8.04 -2.96 -0.74
CA GLU A 29 -8.99 -3.88 -1.40
C GLU A 29 -9.67 -4.86 -0.43
N GLY A 30 -10.00 -4.38 0.79
CA GLY A 30 -10.64 -5.17 1.84
C GLY A 30 -9.71 -6.12 2.59
N MET A 31 -8.40 -5.94 2.47
CA MET A 31 -7.39 -6.73 3.17
C MET A 31 -6.63 -5.88 4.18
N SER A 32 -6.44 -6.42 5.38
CA SER A 32 -5.64 -5.81 6.45
C SER A 32 -4.36 -6.56 6.71
N LEU A 33 -3.39 -5.90 7.35
CA LEU A 33 -2.22 -6.57 7.91
C LEU A 33 -2.62 -7.71 8.83
N TYR A 34 -1.83 -8.76 8.79
CA TYR A 34 -1.96 -9.97 9.62
C TYR A 34 -3.15 -10.87 9.28
N ASP A 35 -4.01 -10.49 8.34
CA ASP A 35 -5.01 -11.38 7.78
C ASP A 35 -4.37 -12.53 6.97
N SER A 36 -5.14 -13.57 6.72
CA SER A 36 -4.73 -14.59 5.76
C SER A 36 -5.10 -14.15 4.35
N ALA A 37 -4.12 -14.10 3.44
CA ALA A 37 -4.36 -13.83 2.02
C ALA A 37 -5.30 -14.88 1.38
N LEU A 38 -5.43 -16.06 1.98
CA LEU A 38 -6.34 -17.13 1.52
C LEU A 38 -7.82 -16.79 1.69
N LYS A 39 -8.17 -15.74 2.44
CA LYS A 39 -9.54 -15.22 2.50
C LYS A 39 -9.96 -14.57 1.16
N HIS A 40 -8.98 -14.09 0.38
CA HIS A 40 -9.19 -13.28 -0.82
C HIS A 40 -8.72 -13.97 -2.10
N PHE A 41 -7.66 -14.81 -1.99
CA PHE A 41 -6.98 -15.46 -3.12
C PHE A 41 -6.89 -16.96 -2.94
N LYS A 42 -6.82 -17.67 -4.04
CA LYS A 42 -6.48 -19.09 -4.05
C LYS A 42 -4.96 -19.27 -3.97
N LYS A 43 -4.51 -20.39 -3.40
CA LYS A 43 -3.07 -20.69 -3.27
C LYS A 43 -2.27 -20.58 -4.57
N TRP A 44 -2.87 -20.89 -5.70
CA TRP A 44 -2.18 -20.81 -6.98
C TRP A 44 -1.95 -19.36 -7.45
N GLU A 45 -2.80 -18.40 -7.04
CA GLU A 45 -2.64 -16.98 -7.32
C GLU A 45 -1.49 -16.37 -6.50
N LEU A 46 -1.17 -16.97 -5.34
CA LEU A 46 -0.10 -16.55 -4.45
C LEU A 46 1.25 -17.26 -4.73
N LYS A 47 1.35 -18.02 -5.81
CA LYS A 47 2.56 -18.79 -6.17
C LYS A 47 3.44 -18.08 -7.21
N ASP A 48 2.94 -17.06 -7.85
CA ASP A 48 3.69 -16.27 -8.82
C ASP A 48 4.60 -15.30 -8.05
N LEU A 49 5.69 -15.86 -7.52
CA LEU A 49 6.56 -15.18 -6.57
C LEU A 49 7.64 -14.45 -7.35
N GLU A 50 7.62 -13.14 -7.28
CA GLU A 50 8.77 -12.30 -7.64
C GLU A 50 9.68 -12.17 -6.42
N ASN A 51 10.55 -13.14 -6.21
CA ASN A 51 11.55 -13.05 -5.14
C ASN A 51 12.77 -12.28 -5.66
N GLY A 52 12.69 -10.94 -5.63
CA GLY A 52 13.83 -10.06 -5.87
C GLY A 52 14.80 -9.96 -4.69
N TYR A 53 14.52 -10.64 -3.60
CA TYR A 53 15.33 -10.62 -2.38
C TYR A 53 16.48 -11.63 -2.46
N LYS A 54 17.61 -11.31 -1.83
CA LYS A 54 18.72 -12.25 -1.65
C LYS A 54 18.45 -13.33 -0.60
N SER A 55 17.51 -13.07 0.30
CA SER A 55 17.10 -13.97 1.37
C SER A 55 15.77 -14.64 1.04
N ASP A 56 15.62 -15.92 1.33
CA ASP A 56 14.41 -16.72 1.10
C ASP A 56 13.42 -16.65 2.28
N ASN A 57 13.63 -15.76 3.26
CA ASN A 57 12.80 -15.68 4.46
C ASN A 57 11.37 -15.23 4.16
N TYR A 58 11.21 -14.41 3.12
CA TYR A 58 9.92 -13.85 2.71
C TYR A 58 9.70 -14.04 1.21
N SER A 59 8.44 -14.11 0.85
CA SER A 59 7.96 -14.23 -0.52
C SER A 59 6.95 -13.13 -0.80
N THR A 60 6.98 -12.55 -2.01
CA THR A 60 6.02 -11.55 -2.47
C THR A 60 5.30 -12.08 -3.69
N ALA A 61 3.96 -12.08 -3.65
CA ALA A 61 3.12 -12.39 -4.80
C ALA A 61 2.62 -11.09 -5.44
N THR A 62 2.78 -10.95 -6.76
CA THR A 62 2.20 -9.85 -7.53
C THR A 62 0.94 -10.34 -8.23
N ILE A 63 -0.18 -9.68 -7.99
CA ILE A 63 -1.50 -10.07 -8.45
C ILE A 63 -2.10 -8.94 -9.29
N TYR A 64 -2.51 -9.27 -10.51
CA TYR A 64 -3.27 -8.40 -11.39
C TYR A 64 -4.70 -8.90 -11.46
N SER A 65 -5.69 -8.03 -11.23
CA SER A 65 -7.08 -8.43 -11.28
C SER A 65 -7.99 -7.27 -11.71
N SER A 66 -8.88 -7.54 -12.65
CA SER A 66 -9.96 -6.61 -13.01
C SER A 66 -11.04 -6.46 -11.93
N LYS A 67 -10.94 -7.23 -10.84
CA LYS A 67 -11.85 -7.13 -9.69
C LYS A 67 -11.40 -6.07 -8.68
N PHE A 68 -10.16 -5.62 -8.73
CA PHE A 68 -9.69 -4.53 -7.89
C PHE A 68 -10.42 -3.24 -8.24
N ILE A 69 -10.82 -2.50 -7.23
CA ILE A 69 -11.64 -1.29 -7.39
C ILE A 69 -10.75 -0.05 -7.48
N GLN A 70 -9.66 -0.05 -6.72
CA GLN A 70 -8.81 1.14 -6.55
C GLN A 70 -7.44 0.98 -7.21
N TYR A 71 -6.94 -0.25 -7.36
CA TYR A 71 -5.58 -0.54 -7.80
C TYR A 71 -5.55 -1.39 -9.06
N GLU A 72 -4.49 -1.26 -9.85
CA GLU A 72 -4.24 -2.08 -11.04
C GLU A 72 -3.56 -3.40 -10.69
N ALA A 73 -2.71 -3.35 -9.66
CA ALA A 73 -2.01 -4.52 -9.14
C ALA A 73 -1.85 -4.44 -7.63
N LEU A 74 -1.74 -5.60 -6.99
CA LEU A 74 -1.37 -5.74 -5.59
C LEU A 74 -0.12 -6.59 -5.46
N GLN A 75 0.78 -6.18 -4.58
CA GLN A 75 1.86 -7.00 -4.08
C GLN A 75 1.55 -7.39 -2.63
N ILE A 76 1.66 -8.67 -2.32
CA ILE A 76 1.38 -9.20 -0.98
C ILE A 76 2.57 -10.00 -0.53
N SER A 77 3.15 -9.61 0.61
CA SER A 77 4.31 -10.27 1.17
C SER A 77 3.96 -11.06 2.43
N PHE A 78 4.57 -12.23 2.57
CA PHE A 78 4.37 -13.17 3.66
C PHE A 78 5.64 -13.98 3.92
N LYS A 79 5.74 -14.67 5.06
CA LYS A 79 6.87 -15.58 5.33
C LYS A 79 6.87 -16.74 4.34
N THR A 80 8.01 -17.07 3.81
CA THR A 80 8.20 -18.24 2.95
C THR A 80 7.82 -19.50 3.71
N GLY A 81 6.97 -20.33 3.10
CA GLY A 81 6.49 -21.56 3.71
C GLY A 81 5.34 -21.40 4.72
N ASP A 82 4.86 -20.19 4.97
CA ASP A 82 3.66 -20.00 5.80
C ASP A 82 2.43 -20.57 5.09
N SER A 83 1.84 -21.60 5.67
CA SER A 83 0.66 -22.28 5.11
C SER A 83 -0.60 -21.42 5.14
N ASN A 84 -0.66 -20.39 6.00
CA ASN A 84 -1.77 -19.47 6.16
C ASN A 84 -1.62 -18.23 5.27
N TYR A 85 -0.43 -18.01 4.68
CA TYR A 85 -0.13 -16.81 3.90
C TYR A 85 -0.52 -15.55 4.67
N LYS A 86 -0.02 -15.43 5.92
CA LYS A 86 -0.29 -14.28 6.76
C LYS A 86 0.32 -13.03 6.13
N ILE A 87 -0.52 -12.05 5.85
CA ILE A 87 -0.12 -10.79 5.20
C ILE A 87 0.77 -9.99 6.14
N LEU A 88 1.98 -9.70 5.70
CA LEU A 88 2.96 -8.87 6.41
C LEU A 88 3.21 -7.54 5.70
N ASP A 89 2.85 -7.47 4.43
CA ASP A 89 2.88 -6.26 3.62
C ASP A 89 1.84 -6.37 2.50
N ILE A 90 1.16 -5.26 2.22
CA ILE A 90 0.28 -5.10 1.07
C ILE A 90 0.65 -3.79 0.40
N THR A 91 0.98 -3.86 -0.88
CA THR A 91 1.20 -2.69 -1.72
C THR A 91 0.22 -2.68 -2.88
N GLY A 92 -0.60 -1.64 -2.97
CA GLY A 92 -1.43 -1.36 -4.14
C GLY A 92 -0.75 -0.37 -5.07
N SER A 93 -0.75 -0.64 -6.39
CA SER A 93 -0.15 0.25 -7.39
C SER A 93 -1.15 0.70 -8.45
N ILE A 94 -0.96 1.96 -8.91
CA ILE A 94 -1.75 2.60 -9.97
C ILE A 94 -0.79 3.31 -10.90
N SER A 95 -0.79 2.96 -12.19
CA SER A 95 0.01 3.64 -13.21
C SER A 95 -0.53 5.05 -13.45
N MET A 96 0.30 6.07 -13.32
CA MET A 96 -0.06 7.45 -13.64
C MET A 96 1.19 8.31 -13.85
N ASN A 97 1.06 9.40 -14.61
CA ASN A 97 2.17 10.32 -14.75
C ASN A 97 2.53 11.00 -13.42
N TYR A 98 3.79 11.34 -13.25
CA TYR A 98 4.34 11.87 -12.00
C TYR A 98 3.58 13.08 -11.45
N LYS A 99 3.20 14.05 -12.32
CA LYS A 99 2.43 15.22 -11.89
C LYS A 99 1.09 14.86 -11.26
N SER A 100 0.37 13.92 -11.88
CA SER A 100 -0.90 13.40 -11.33
C SER A 100 -0.67 12.64 -10.03
N CYS A 101 0.44 11.89 -9.95
CA CYS A 101 0.83 11.19 -8.75
C CYS A 101 1.05 12.15 -7.58
N ILE A 102 1.83 13.21 -7.77
CA ILE A 102 2.09 14.21 -6.72
C ILE A 102 0.78 14.86 -6.22
N ASN A 103 -0.13 15.22 -7.12
CA ASN A 103 -1.44 15.76 -6.70
C ASN A 103 -2.25 14.75 -5.86
N LYS A 104 -2.14 13.47 -6.20
CA LYS A 104 -2.79 12.39 -5.46
C LYS A 104 -2.11 12.13 -4.12
N LEU A 105 -0.78 12.23 -4.08
CA LEU A 105 0.01 12.11 -2.86
C LEU A 105 -0.35 13.20 -1.84
N ASP A 106 -0.49 14.45 -2.28
CA ASP A 106 -0.94 15.57 -1.43
C ASP A 106 -2.36 15.32 -0.87
N TYR A 107 -3.25 14.73 -1.68
CA TYR A 107 -4.57 14.31 -1.20
C TYR A 107 -4.46 13.25 -0.10
N PHE A 108 -3.66 12.20 -0.31
CA PHE A 108 -3.45 11.16 0.71
C PHE A 108 -2.77 11.71 1.96
N GLU A 109 -1.80 12.62 1.80
CA GLU A 109 -1.16 13.29 2.94
C GLU A 109 -2.20 13.94 3.86
N ASN A 110 -3.13 14.68 3.26
CA ASN A 110 -4.18 15.35 4.01
C ASN A 110 -5.14 14.37 4.68
N GLU A 111 -5.61 13.35 3.96
CA GLU A 111 -6.60 12.40 4.49
C GLU A 111 -5.97 11.48 5.56
N PHE A 112 -4.79 10.91 5.30
CA PHE A 112 -4.13 10.01 6.24
C PHE A 112 -3.65 10.75 7.50
N SER A 113 -3.20 12.01 7.39
CA SER A 113 -2.84 12.80 8.57
C SER A 113 -4.03 13.13 9.48
N LYS A 114 -5.26 13.21 8.92
CA LYS A 114 -6.48 13.33 9.72
C LYS A 114 -6.88 12.00 10.37
N MET A 115 -6.66 10.90 9.67
CA MET A 115 -7.01 9.54 10.08
C MET A 115 -6.03 9.03 11.15
N PHE A 116 -4.74 9.19 10.92
CA PHE A 116 -3.65 8.63 11.75
C PHE A 116 -2.99 9.71 12.61
N THR A 117 -3.76 10.32 13.51
CA THR A 117 -3.30 11.49 14.29
C THR A 117 -2.18 11.17 15.29
N LYS A 118 -1.95 9.89 15.61
CA LYS A 118 -0.89 9.44 16.52
C LYS A 118 0.33 8.87 15.81
N ALA A 119 0.28 8.69 14.48
CA ALA A 119 1.42 8.23 13.73
C ALA A 119 2.43 9.38 13.54
N ASN A 120 3.72 9.03 13.62
CA ASN A 120 4.78 9.97 13.25
C ASN A 120 4.88 10.02 11.73
N LYS A 121 4.72 11.22 11.17
CA LYS A 121 4.79 11.43 9.73
C LYS A 121 6.18 11.92 9.32
N GLU A 122 6.71 11.36 8.24
CA GLU A 122 7.92 11.81 7.55
C GLU A 122 7.63 11.95 6.05
N LYS A 123 8.13 13.00 5.41
CA LYS A 123 8.01 13.23 3.97
C LYS A 123 9.39 13.43 3.36
N ASN A 124 9.66 12.71 2.28
CA ASN A 124 10.90 12.81 1.51
C ASN A 124 10.57 13.22 0.08
N ASP A 125 11.12 14.36 -0.33
CA ASP A 125 10.80 14.94 -1.64
C ASP A 125 11.89 14.67 -2.66
N ASN A 126 11.49 14.15 -3.83
CA ASN A 126 12.28 14.14 -5.07
C ASN A 126 13.72 13.65 -4.89
N TYR A 127 13.93 12.54 -4.22
CA TYR A 127 15.25 11.93 -4.06
C TYR A 127 15.52 10.83 -5.11
N PRO A 128 16.81 10.51 -5.41
CA PRO A 128 17.15 9.48 -6.37
C PRO A 128 16.61 8.10 -5.98
N HIS A 129 16.09 7.34 -6.97
CA HIS A 129 15.69 5.97 -6.74
C HIS A 129 16.91 5.06 -6.53
N PRO A 130 16.98 4.28 -5.41
CA PRO A 130 18.19 3.49 -5.08
C PRO A 130 18.57 2.45 -6.13
N ALA A 131 17.62 1.92 -6.91
CA ALA A 131 17.87 0.94 -7.95
C ALA A 131 18.34 1.57 -9.29
N ASP A 132 18.29 2.89 -9.42
CA ASP A 132 18.75 3.58 -10.63
C ASP A 132 20.13 4.21 -10.41
N GLN A 133 21.16 3.55 -10.94
CA GLN A 133 22.55 4.02 -10.84
C GLN A 133 22.80 5.36 -11.57
N SER A 134 21.91 5.77 -12.50
CA SER A 134 22.02 7.07 -13.17
C SER A 134 21.54 8.22 -12.31
N GLU A 135 20.83 7.93 -11.21
CA GLU A 135 20.17 8.89 -10.32
C GLU A 135 19.14 9.79 -11.02
N GLU A 136 18.67 9.42 -12.23
CA GLU A 136 17.68 10.20 -12.98
C GLU A 136 16.24 9.85 -12.57
N SER A 137 16.00 8.59 -12.15
CA SER A 137 14.70 8.20 -11.57
C SER A 137 14.53 8.79 -10.18
N ARG A 138 13.33 9.25 -9.87
CA ARG A 138 13.01 9.98 -8.65
C ARG A 138 11.87 9.34 -7.87
N ILE A 139 11.93 9.50 -6.55
CA ILE A 139 10.85 9.13 -5.63
C ILE A 139 10.45 10.36 -4.82
N THR A 140 9.16 10.49 -4.57
CA THR A 140 8.60 11.33 -3.51
C THR A 140 7.70 10.45 -2.68
N ASP A 141 7.88 10.42 -1.37
CA ASP A 141 7.11 9.56 -0.49
C ASP A 141 6.75 10.22 0.84
N ILE A 142 5.77 9.60 1.50
CA ILE A 142 5.31 9.99 2.83
C ILE A 142 5.12 8.70 3.63
N TYR A 143 5.73 8.68 4.81
CA TYR A 143 5.64 7.60 5.78
C TYR A 143 4.76 8.01 6.95
N TRP A 144 3.97 7.08 7.46
CA TRP A 144 3.29 7.17 8.75
C TRP A 144 3.73 5.98 9.59
N TYR A 145 4.53 6.27 10.62
CA TYR A 145 5.04 5.27 11.56
C TYR A 145 4.12 5.15 12.75
N PHE A 146 3.59 3.96 12.99
CA PHE A 146 2.73 3.67 14.13
C PHE A 146 3.53 3.27 15.36
N THR A 147 2.92 3.37 16.55
CA THR A 147 3.57 2.97 17.82
C THR A 147 3.86 1.47 17.88
N SER A 148 3.15 0.64 17.11
CA SER A 148 3.46 -0.78 16.92
C SER A 148 4.75 -1.02 16.14
N GLY A 149 5.26 -0.01 15.44
CA GLY A 149 6.35 -0.08 14.49
C GLY A 149 5.89 -0.41 13.07
N ASP A 150 4.62 -0.72 12.86
CA ASP A 150 4.04 -0.89 11.52
C ASP A 150 4.00 0.45 10.79
N ILE A 151 3.89 0.40 9.45
CA ILE A 151 4.00 1.59 8.60
C ILE A 151 2.89 1.65 7.55
N ILE A 152 2.52 2.87 7.19
CA ILE A 152 1.85 3.16 5.91
C ILE A 152 2.79 4.04 5.09
N ILE A 153 2.91 3.76 3.79
CA ILE A 153 3.72 4.53 2.87
C ILE A 153 2.87 4.91 1.67
N ALA A 154 2.93 6.17 1.27
CA ALA A 154 2.42 6.63 -0.02
C ALA A 154 3.61 7.13 -0.85
N GLN A 155 3.80 6.58 -2.06
CA GLN A 155 5.00 6.84 -2.86
C GLN A 155 4.63 7.14 -4.30
N CYS A 156 5.29 8.15 -4.87
CA CYS A 156 5.28 8.46 -6.30
C CYS A 156 6.62 8.13 -6.93
N TYR A 157 6.59 7.29 -7.96
CA TYR A 157 7.75 6.95 -8.76
C TYR A 157 7.74 7.71 -10.09
N ASN A 158 8.87 8.37 -10.39
CA ASN A 158 9.15 9.01 -11.67
C ASN A 158 10.35 8.30 -12.30
N TRP A 159 10.09 7.34 -13.16
CA TRP A 159 11.14 6.56 -13.77
C TRP A 159 11.77 7.28 -14.94
N ASP A 160 13.08 7.28 -14.99
CA ASP A 160 13.80 7.72 -16.18
C ASP A 160 13.38 6.93 -17.43
N SER A 161 13.38 7.61 -18.55
CA SER A 161 12.95 7.05 -19.83
C SER A 161 13.76 5.82 -20.27
N LYS A 162 15.02 5.69 -19.85
CA LYS A 162 15.86 4.52 -20.12
C LYS A 162 15.42 3.33 -19.26
N MET A 163 15.18 3.55 -17.95
CA MET A 163 14.67 2.54 -17.05
C MET A 163 13.29 2.05 -17.51
N GLY A 164 12.40 2.99 -17.87
CA GLY A 164 11.09 2.66 -18.43
C GLY A 164 11.14 1.80 -19.68
N ARG A 165 12.08 2.09 -20.62
CA ARG A 165 12.22 1.29 -21.85
C ARG A 165 12.88 -0.06 -21.60
N THR A 166 13.90 -0.12 -20.76
CA THR A 166 14.71 -1.34 -20.55
C THR A 166 14.03 -2.33 -19.62
N LEU A 167 13.45 -1.84 -18.53
CA LEU A 167 12.85 -2.67 -17.47
C LEU A 167 11.32 -2.64 -17.48
N LYS A 168 10.73 -1.87 -18.42
CA LYS A 168 9.26 -1.68 -18.54
C LYS A 168 8.61 -1.05 -17.29
N TYR A 169 9.41 -0.33 -16.48
CA TYR A 169 8.88 0.44 -15.37
C TYR A 169 8.05 1.61 -15.87
N LYS A 170 7.00 1.93 -15.14
CA LYS A 170 6.10 3.06 -15.42
C LYS A 170 6.01 3.93 -14.19
N ASP A 171 5.80 5.22 -14.42
CA ASP A 171 5.43 6.11 -13.34
C ASP A 171 4.17 5.59 -12.67
N GLU A 172 4.19 5.55 -11.34
CA GLU A 172 3.11 4.97 -10.57
C GLU A 172 2.99 5.59 -9.18
N LEU A 173 1.78 5.51 -8.65
CA LEU A 173 1.50 5.68 -7.24
C LEU A 173 1.49 4.30 -6.59
N LYS A 174 2.15 4.18 -5.46
CA LYS A 174 2.05 3.03 -4.55
C LYS A 174 1.54 3.46 -3.20
N ILE A 175 0.63 2.67 -2.65
CA ILE A 175 0.21 2.76 -1.25
C ILE A 175 0.54 1.42 -0.60
N THR A 176 1.36 1.46 0.42
CA THR A 176 1.84 0.28 1.15
C THR A 176 1.36 0.32 2.58
N VAL A 177 0.94 -0.82 3.09
CA VAL A 177 0.71 -1.10 4.50
C VAL A 177 1.64 -2.23 4.90
N GLY A 178 2.63 -1.94 5.73
CA GLY A 178 3.70 -2.86 6.06
C GLY A 178 3.81 -3.12 7.56
N SER A 179 4.06 -4.39 7.93
CA SER A 179 4.41 -4.75 9.30
C SER A 179 5.84 -4.33 9.61
N LYS A 180 6.09 -3.97 10.87
CA LYS A 180 7.45 -3.72 11.36
C LYS A 180 8.43 -4.85 11.01
N GLU A 181 7.96 -6.09 11.15
CA GLU A 181 8.78 -7.28 10.88
C GLU A 181 9.27 -7.33 9.42
N PHE A 182 8.38 -7.01 8.48
CA PHE A 182 8.73 -7.03 7.06
C PHE A 182 9.55 -5.79 6.66
N ASP A 183 9.24 -4.64 7.22
CA ASP A 183 10.01 -3.41 7.01
C ASP A 183 11.46 -3.56 7.52
N ASP A 184 11.64 -4.10 8.73
CA ASP A 184 12.96 -4.44 9.27
C ASP A 184 13.75 -5.38 8.33
N PHE A 185 13.09 -6.37 7.72
CA PHE A 185 13.70 -7.26 6.74
C PHE A 185 14.12 -6.52 5.47
N ILE A 186 13.26 -5.66 4.92
CA ILE A 186 13.56 -4.88 3.71
C ILE A 186 14.80 -4.01 3.93
N ILE A 187 14.88 -3.33 5.07
CA ILE A 187 15.98 -2.41 5.42
C ILE A 187 17.28 -3.17 5.69
N ASN A 188 17.21 -4.29 6.40
CA ASN A 188 18.40 -4.92 6.98
C ASN A 188 18.93 -6.13 6.21
N GLU A 189 18.10 -6.85 5.46
CA GLU A 189 18.43 -8.18 4.93
C GLU A 189 18.14 -8.35 3.43
N ALA A 190 17.05 -7.81 2.93
CA ALA A 190 16.49 -8.15 1.62
C ALA A 190 17.48 -8.02 0.45
N TYR A 191 18.38 -7.04 0.50
CA TYR A 191 19.28 -6.68 -0.60
C TYR A 191 20.78 -6.73 -0.24
N LYS A 192 21.12 -7.22 0.95
CA LYS A 192 22.52 -7.29 1.47
C LYS A 192 23.25 -8.56 1.11
#